data_a31256570f465197de8bcbf570c120c3
#
_entry.id   a31256570f465197de8bcbf570c120c3
#
_cell.length_a   1.000
_cell.length_b   1.000
_cell.length_c   1.000
_cell.angle_alpha   90.00
_cell.angle_beta   90.00
_cell.angle_gamma   90.00
#
_symmetry.space_group_name_H-M   'P 1'
#
loop_
_entity.id
_entity.type
_entity.pdbx_description
1 polymer ?
#
loop_
_entity_poly.entity_id
_entity_poly.type
_entity_poly.pdbx_seq_one_letter_code
_entity_poly.pdbx_strand_id
1 'polypeptide(L)'
;KKVSLELLSEARRLADLSGQKVGAVLLADEMLKGFEENLSYVGCDYAHVVLDEQLKRYHTLDFSNCVVRMVEKYKPAVVLFPATENGRDLAPRVSCALQTGLTADCTALDMDEKGNLVQIRPTYGGNIMASIITPNHRPQLASVRPNVLSIEQAGQKDKPMIFLESGMFTH
;
A
#
# COMPACT_ATOMS: atom_id res chain seq x y z
N LYS A 1 3.71 -11.79 1.14
CA LYS A 1 2.96 -12.57 0.11
C LYS A 1 3.30 -12.03 -1.28
N LYS A 2 3.13 -12.84 -2.34
CA LYS A 2 3.43 -12.43 -3.73
C LYS A 2 2.80 -11.10 -4.10
N VAL A 3 1.51 -10.92 -3.86
CA VAL A 3 0.76 -9.69 -4.15
C VAL A 3 1.34 -8.44 -3.48
N SER A 4 1.92 -8.57 -2.30
CA SER A 4 2.56 -7.44 -1.62
C SER A 4 3.86 -7.01 -2.32
N LEU A 5 4.60 -7.96 -2.88
CA LEU A 5 5.80 -7.67 -3.67
C LEU A 5 5.44 -7.05 -5.03
N GLU A 6 4.35 -7.49 -5.66
CA GLU A 6 3.80 -6.85 -6.86
C GLU A 6 3.50 -5.37 -6.60
N LEU A 7 2.82 -5.06 -5.49
CA LEU A 7 2.50 -3.67 -5.11
C LEU A 7 3.74 -2.84 -4.79
N LEU A 8 4.72 -3.41 -4.08
CA LEU A 8 5.95 -2.70 -3.75
C LEU A 8 6.80 -2.41 -4.99
N SER A 9 6.87 -3.36 -5.94
CA SER A 9 7.51 -3.14 -7.24
C SER A 9 6.85 -1.98 -8.00
N GLU A 10 5.53 -1.96 -8.05
CA GLU A 10 4.80 -0.88 -8.71
C GLU A 10 4.97 0.46 -7.97
N ALA A 11 4.92 0.44 -6.63
CA ALA A 11 5.20 1.61 -5.82
C ALA A 11 6.61 2.16 -6.11
N ARG A 12 7.61 1.30 -6.31
CA ARG A 12 8.96 1.72 -6.69
C ARG A 12 8.98 2.40 -8.06
N ARG A 13 8.30 1.82 -9.05
CA ARG A 13 8.18 2.44 -10.38
C ARG A 13 7.55 3.83 -10.30
N LEU A 14 6.43 3.97 -9.58
CA LEU A 14 5.71 5.25 -9.41
C LEU A 14 6.54 6.27 -8.63
N ALA A 15 7.24 5.82 -7.59
CA ALA A 15 8.09 6.68 -6.77
C ALA A 15 9.33 7.19 -7.54
N ASP A 16 9.90 6.38 -8.43
CA ASP A 16 11.00 6.82 -9.30
C ASP A 16 10.54 7.90 -10.30
N LEU A 17 9.30 7.83 -10.80
CA LEU A 17 8.72 8.88 -11.66
C LEU A 17 8.52 10.21 -10.92
N SER A 18 8.26 10.15 -9.62
CA SER A 18 7.90 11.33 -8.80
C SER A 18 9.03 11.78 -7.85
N GLY A 19 10.18 11.10 -7.84
CA GLY A 19 11.30 11.41 -6.94
C GLY A 19 10.99 11.12 -5.46
N GLN A 20 10.08 10.19 -5.18
CA GLN A 20 9.63 9.88 -3.82
C GLN A 20 10.22 8.57 -3.28
N LYS A 21 9.97 8.30 -2.00
CA LYS A 21 10.38 7.07 -1.33
C LYS A 21 9.23 6.07 -1.26
N VAL A 22 9.60 4.79 -1.19
CA VAL A 22 8.67 3.67 -1.00
C VAL A 22 8.78 3.15 0.42
N GLY A 23 7.67 3.12 1.13
CA GLY A 23 7.54 2.50 2.43
C GLY A 23 6.62 1.28 2.40
N ALA A 24 6.91 0.28 3.22
CA ALA A 24 6.04 -0.84 3.49
C ALA A 24 5.45 -0.74 4.89
N VAL A 25 4.25 -1.29 5.09
CA VAL A 25 3.65 -1.50 6.42
C VAL A 25 3.47 -3.00 6.64
N LEU A 26 4.03 -3.51 7.72
CA LEU A 26 3.80 -4.88 8.18
C LEU A 26 3.00 -4.83 9.49
N LEU A 27 1.85 -5.48 9.49
CA LEU A 27 1.02 -5.72 10.66
C LEU A 27 1.00 -7.23 10.90
N ALA A 28 1.63 -7.71 11.97
CA ALA A 28 1.80 -9.14 12.23
C ALA A 28 1.98 -9.43 13.72
N ASP A 29 1.82 -10.69 14.11
CA ASP A 29 2.15 -11.17 15.47
C ASP A 29 3.64 -11.41 15.65
N GLU A 30 4.36 -11.72 14.57
CA GLU A 30 5.81 -11.94 14.58
C GLU A 30 6.47 -11.43 13.29
N MET A 31 7.78 -11.25 13.35
CA MET A 31 8.57 -10.85 12.18
C MET A 31 8.59 -11.96 11.14
N LEU A 32 8.30 -11.59 9.89
CA LEU A 32 8.28 -12.53 8.78
C LEU A 32 9.71 -12.89 8.35
N LYS A 33 9.97 -14.21 8.18
CA LYS A 33 11.24 -14.70 7.67
C LYS A 33 11.49 -14.16 6.24
N GLY A 34 12.69 -13.65 6.00
CA GLY A 34 13.08 -13.10 4.70
C GLY A 34 12.42 -11.75 4.38
N PHE A 35 11.89 -11.05 5.39
CA PHE A 35 11.18 -9.78 5.19
C PHE A 35 12.09 -8.71 4.58
N GLU A 36 13.25 -8.48 5.18
CA GLU A 36 14.21 -7.45 4.70
C GLU A 36 14.74 -7.75 3.30
N GLU A 37 15.07 -9.02 3.03
CA GLU A 37 15.56 -9.45 1.72
C GLU A 37 14.52 -9.21 0.62
N ASN A 38 13.25 -9.53 0.91
CA ASN A 38 12.15 -9.28 -0.02
C ASN A 38 11.94 -7.78 -0.27
N LEU A 39 12.04 -6.95 0.77
CA LEU A 39 11.93 -5.50 0.63
C LEU A 39 13.10 -4.91 -0.19
N SER A 40 14.31 -5.37 0.08
CA SER A 40 15.50 -4.99 -0.69
C SER A 40 15.37 -5.38 -2.16
N TYR A 41 14.84 -6.57 -2.43
CA TYR A 41 14.66 -7.07 -3.80
C TYR A 41 13.80 -6.13 -4.66
N VAL A 42 12.71 -5.61 -4.09
CA VAL A 42 11.78 -4.70 -4.80
C VAL A 42 12.13 -3.22 -4.62
N GLY A 43 13.25 -2.88 -3.97
CA GLY A 43 13.72 -1.52 -3.79
C GLY A 43 12.88 -0.66 -2.83
N CYS A 44 12.33 -1.27 -1.79
CA CYS A 44 11.66 -0.56 -0.72
C CYS A 44 12.69 0.21 0.12
N ASP A 45 12.43 1.48 0.42
CA ASP A 45 13.38 2.34 1.14
C ASP A 45 13.28 2.16 2.66
N TYR A 46 12.07 1.88 3.18
CA TYR A 46 11.83 1.69 4.61
C TYR A 46 10.59 0.85 4.88
N ALA A 47 10.47 0.33 6.10
CA ALA A 47 9.26 -0.33 6.55
C ALA A 47 8.89 0.07 7.99
N HIS A 48 7.61 0.26 8.22
CA HIS A 48 7.02 0.39 9.53
C HIS A 48 6.41 -0.97 9.92
N VAL A 49 6.80 -1.48 11.07
CA VAL A 49 6.43 -2.82 11.53
C VAL A 49 5.72 -2.70 12.87
N VAL A 50 4.49 -3.18 12.92
CA VAL A 50 3.72 -3.35 14.16
C VAL A 50 3.68 -4.83 14.48
N LEU A 51 4.23 -5.22 15.63
CA LEU A 51 4.19 -6.59 16.13
C LEU A 51 3.31 -6.64 17.37
N ASP A 52 2.21 -7.39 17.30
CA ASP A 52 1.29 -7.59 18.41
C ASP A 52 0.51 -8.90 18.24
N GLU A 53 0.30 -9.66 19.33
CA GLU A 53 -0.45 -10.92 19.31
C GLU A 53 -1.87 -10.78 18.76
N GLN A 54 -2.49 -9.61 18.92
CA GLN A 54 -3.82 -9.32 18.38
C GLN A 54 -3.84 -9.32 16.84
N LEU A 55 -2.69 -9.10 16.20
CA LEU A 55 -2.55 -9.12 14.74
C LEU A 55 -2.37 -10.53 14.15
N LYS A 56 -2.34 -11.57 14.98
CA LYS A 56 -2.26 -12.97 14.55
C LYS A 56 -3.40 -13.39 13.63
N ARG A 57 -4.57 -12.81 13.86
CA ARG A 57 -5.75 -13.00 13.01
C ARG A 57 -6.21 -11.66 12.50
N TYR A 58 -6.69 -11.63 11.26
CA TYR A 58 -7.23 -10.43 10.69
C TYR A 58 -8.53 -10.03 11.40
N HIS A 59 -8.51 -8.85 11.99
CA HIS A 59 -9.68 -8.14 12.52
C HIS A 59 -9.73 -6.75 11.90
N THR A 60 -10.81 -6.47 11.20
CA THR A 60 -10.93 -5.24 10.39
C THR A 60 -10.67 -3.98 11.20
N LEU A 61 -11.19 -3.87 12.40
CA LEU A 61 -11.04 -2.66 13.23
C LEU A 61 -9.57 -2.46 13.68
N ASP A 62 -8.91 -3.53 14.13
CA ASP A 62 -7.53 -3.45 14.60
C ASP A 62 -6.60 -3.05 13.47
N PHE A 63 -6.73 -3.72 12.32
CA PHE A 63 -5.93 -3.42 11.14
C PHE A 63 -6.21 -2.02 10.58
N SER A 64 -7.48 -1.60 10.50
CA SER A 64 -7.82 -0.27 10.01
C SER A 64 -7.33 0.83 10.93
N ASN A 65 -7.44 0.67 12.24
CA ASN A 65 -6.94 1.63 13.22
C ASN A 65 -5.40 1.77 13.12
N CYS A 66 -4.67 0.68 13.01
CA CYS A 66 -3.22 0.72 12.79
C CYS A 66 -2.85 1.50 11.53
N VAL A 67 -3.51 1.18 10.40
CA VAL A 67 -3.23 1.87 9.13
C VAL A 67 -3.58 3.35 9.19
N VAL A 68 -4.74 3.71 9.76
CA VAL A 68 -5.16 5.13 9.91
C VAL A 68 -4.13 5.90 10.74
N ARG A 69 -3.73 5.38 11.90
CA ARG A 69 -2.70 6.03 12.75
C ARG A 69 -1.36 6.18 12.04
N MET A 70 -0.95 5.18 11.25
CA MET A 70 0.26 5.27 10.44
C MET A 70 0.14 6.39 9.39
N VAL A 71 -0.98 6.47 8.69
CA VAL A 71 -1.23 7.51 7.70
C VAL A 71 -1.25 8.90 8.34
N GLU A 72 -1.89 9.06 9.49
CA GLU A 72 -1.93 10.34 10.21
C GLU A 72 -0.55 10.78 10.70
N LYS A 73 0.28 9.82 11.14
CA LYS A 73 1.64 10.07 11.64
C LYS A 73 2.61 10.42 10.51
N TYR A 74 2.60 9.65 9.41
CA TYR A 74 3.61 9.73 8.35
C TYR A 74 3.16 10.47 7.10
N LYS A 75 1.86 10.72 6.96
CA LYS A 75 1.25 11.50 5.87
C LYS A 75 1.73 11.11 4.47
N PRO A 76 1.63 9.83 4.08
CA PRO A 76 2.03 9.39 2.75
C PRO A 76 1.16 10.06 1.68
N ALA A 77 1.72 10.30 0.50
CA ALA A 77 0.96 10.84 -0.63
C ALA A 77 0.02 9.79 -1.26
N VAL A 78 0.45 8.53 -1.25
CA VAL A 78 -0.26 7.39 -1.83
C VAL A 78 -0.21 6.21 -0.86
N VAL A 79 -1.30 5.45 -0.75
CA VAL A 79 -1.34 4.15 -0.07
C VAL A 79 -1.98 3.12 -0.99
N LEU A 80 -1.28 2.02 -1.20
CA LEU A 80 -1.72 0.91 -2.04
C LEU A 80 -2.12 -0.29 -1.20
N PHE A 81 -3.25 -0.90 -1.53
CA PHE A 81 -3.75 -2.11 -0.91
C PHE A 81 -3.83 -3.25 -1.94
N PRO A 82 -3.54 -4.51 -1.56
CA PRO A 82 -3.87 -5.63 -2.42
C PRO A 82 -5.38 -5.87 -2.43
N ALA A 83 -5.99 -6.07 -3.58
CA ALA A 83 -7.41 -6.42 -3.68
C ALA A 83 -7.67 -7.91 -3.38
N THR A 84 -7.06 -8.40 -2.30
CA THR A 84 -7.36 -9.69 -1.66
C THR A 84 -8.62 -9.56 -0.82
N GLU A 85 -9.14 -10.66 -0.26
CA GLU A 85 -10.29 -10.64 0.63
C GLU A 85 -10.12 -9.62 1.77
N ASN A 86 -9.01 -9.70 2.53
CA ASN A 86 -8.73 -8.75 3.61
C ASN A 86 -8.52 -7.31 3.10
N GLY A 87 -7.85 -7.15 1.97
CA GLY A 87 -7.59 -5.81 1.40
C GLY A 87 -8.85 -5.13 0.90
N ARG A 88 -9.80 -5.89 0.36
CA ARG A 88 -11.12 -5.37 -0.07
C ARG A 88 -12.00 -4.96 1.10
N ASP A 89 -11.82 -5.57 2.26
CA ASP A 89 -12.49 -5.16 3.49
C ASP A 89 -11.78 -3.97 4.16
N LEU A 90 -10.45 -3.99 4.21
CA LEU A 90 -9.63 -2.98 4.89
C LEU A 90 -9.63 -1.61 4.18
N ALA A 91 -9.41 -1.59 2.87
CA ALA A 91 -9.19 -0.34 2.13
C ALA A 91 -10.38 0.63 2.20
N PRO A 92 -11.66 0.20 2.04
CA PRO A 92 -12.81 1.10 2.19
C PRO A 92 -12.94 1.68 3.61
N ARG A 93 -12.62 0.92 4.64
CA ARG A 93 -12.67 1.42 6.02
C ARG A 93 -11.62 2.49 6.28
N VAL A 94 -10.41 2.27 5.80
CA VAL A 94 -9.34 3.27 5.88
C VAL A 94 -9.71 4.52 5.08
N SER A 95 -10.25 4.37 3.89
CA SER A 95 -10.74 5.47 3.05
C SER A 95 -11.80 6.31 3.76
N CYS A 96 -12.79 5.66 4.37
CA CYS A 96 -13.86 6.33 5.12
C CYS A 96 -13.31 7.08 6.34
N ALA A 97 -12.44 6.44 7.13
CA ALA A 97 -11.85 7.05 8.33
C ALA A 97 -10.98 8.28 7.99
N LEU A 98 -10.25 8.23 6.90
CA LEU A 98 -9.41 9.33 6.41
C LEU A 98 -10.16 10.36 5.56
N GLN A 99 -11.43 10.14 5.27
CA GLN A 99 -12.27 11.00 4.42
C GLN A 99 -11.62 11.29 3.06
N THR A 100 -11.03 10.29 2.44
CA THR A 100 -10.37 10.39 1.13
C THR A 100 -10.93 9.38 0.14
N GLY A 101 -10.72 9.62 -1.16
CA GLY A 101 -11.19 8.75 -2.23
C GLY A 101 -10.39 7.43 -2.30
N LEU A 102 -11.07 6.36 -2.67
CA LEU A 102 -10.48 5.05 -2.96
C LEU A 102 -10.97 4.57 -4.33
N THR A 103 -10.05 4.18 -5.19
CA THR A 103 -10.39 3.40 -6.40
C THR A 103 -10.08 1.93 -6.14
N ALA A 104 -11.12 1.11 -6.18
CA ALA A 104 -10.99 -0.33 -5.92
C ALA A 104 -10.76 -1.13 -7.19
N ASP A 105 -10.04 -2.26 -7.05
CA ASP A 105 -9.82 -3.24 -8.11
C ASP A 105 -9.12 -2.69 -9.37
N CYS A 106 -8.14 -1.82 -9.18
CA CYS A 106 -7.31 -1.31 -10.27
C CYS A 106 -6.54 -2.45 -10.94
N THR A 107 -6.33 -2.30 -12.25
CA THR A 107 -5.50 -3.20 -13.06
C THR A 107 -4.20 -2.56 -13.54
N ALA A 108 -4.11 -1.23 -13.48
CA ALA A 108 -2.90 -0.46 -13.74
C ALA A 108 -2.90 0.84 -12.95
N LEU A 109 -1.73 1.39 -12.72
CA LEU A 109 -1.49 2.67 -12.06
C LEU A 109 -0.50 3.49 -12.89
N ASP A 110 -0.61 4.82 -12.78
CA ASP A 110 0.37 5.75 -13.34
C ASP A 110 0.42 7.03 -12.51
N MET A 111 1.32 7.96 -12.86
CA MET A 111 1.41 9.28 -12.26
C MET A 111 1.22 10.34 -13.33
N ASP A 112 0.38 11.35 -13.07
CA ASP A 112 0.28 12.50 -13.96
C ASP A 112 1.37 13.55 -13.65
N GLU A 113 1.51 14.54 -14.52
CA GLU A 113 2.48 15.62 -14.38
C GLU A 113 2.26 16.49 -13.12
N LYS A 114 1.09 16.42 -12.51
CA LYS A 114 0.73 17.14 -11.28
C LYS A 114 0.97 16.33 -10.01
N GLY A 115 1.49 15.10 -10.13
CA GLY A 115 1.73 14.19 -9.00
C GLY A 115 0.46 13.51 -8.50
N ASN A 116 -0.60 13.43 -9.30
CA ASN A 116 -1.75 12.62 -8.97
C ASN A 116 -1.55 11.18 -9.42
N LEU A 117 -1.96 10.25 -8.57
CA LEU A 117 -2.04 8.84 -8.91
C LEU A 117 -3.18 8.63 -9.91
N VAL A 118 -2.86 8.19 -11.11
CA VAL A 118 -3.83 7.78 -12.13
C VAL A 118 -4.18 6.32 -11.87
N GLN A 119 -5.42 6.07 -11.53
CA GLN A 119 -5.92 4.77 -11.10
C GLN A 119 -6.80 4.19 -12.22
N ILE A 120 -6.35 3.11 -12.84
CA ILE A 120 -6.98 2.54 -14.03
C ILE A 120 -7.69 1.24 -13.67
N ARG A 121 -8.99 1.18 -13.96
CA ARG A 121 -9.80 -0.01 -13.72
C ARG A 121 -10.80 -0.27 -14.85
N PRO A 122 -11.12 -1.54 -15.14
CA PRO A 122 -12.21 -1.86 -16.04
C PRO A 122 -13.57 -1.57 -15.41
N THR A 123 -14.49 -1.09 -16.23
CA THR A 123 -15.90 -0.84 -15.87
C THR A 123 -16.80 -1.53 -16.89
N TYR A 124 -18.10 -1.59 -16.61
CA TYR A 124 -19.10 -2.19 -17.51
C TYR A 124 -18.72 -3.58 -18.04
N GLY A 125 -18.38 -4.48 -17.13
CA GLY A 125 -18.01 -5.86 -17.48
C GLY A 125 -16.66 -5.97 -18.22
N GLY A 126 -15.82 -4.94 -18.17
CA GLY A 126 -14.49 -4.92 -18.79
C GLY A 126 -14.43 -4.27 -20.17
N ASN A 127 -15.56 -3.76 -20.68
CA ASN A 127 -15.61 -3.15 -22.02
C ASN A 127 -15.06 -1.72 -22.06
N ILE A 128 -14.97 -1.05 -20.90
CA ILE A 128 -14.48 0.34 -20.77
C ILE A 128 -13.43 0.39 -19.68
N MET A 129 -12.34 1.11 -19.94
CA MET A 129 -11.32 1.43 -18.94
C MET A 129 -11.56 2.84 -18.41
N ALA A 130 -11.72 2.97 -17.10
CA ALA A 130 -11.82 4.26 -16.42
C ALA A 130 -10.47 4.65 -15.84
N SER A 131 -10.05 5.89 -16.09
CA SER A 131 -8.91 6.53 -15.43
C SER A 131 -9.43 7.52 -14.38
N ILE A 132 -9.08 7.29 -13.12
CA ILE A 132 -9.61 8.03 -11.97
C ILE A 132 -8.45 8.68 -11.23
N ILE A 133 -8.65 9.91 -10.75
CA ILE A 133 -7.69 10.64 -9.91
C ILE A 133 -8.39 11.18 -8.66
N THR A 134 -7.63 11.40 -7.60
CA THR A 134 -8.09 12.07 -6.36
C THR A 134 -7.25 13.34 -6.16
N PRO A 135 -7.58 14.47 -6.86
CA PRO A 135 -6.68 15.62 -6.93
C PRO A 135 -6.63 16.43 -5.63
N ASN A 136 -7.70 16.45 -4.84
CA ASN A 136 -7.88 17.37 -3.71
C ASN A 136 -7.68 16.74 -2.33
N HIS A 137 -7.50 15.43 -2.24
CA HIS A 137 -7.36 14.72 -0.96
C HIS A 137 -6.09 13.87 -0.92
N ARG A 138 -5.54 13.70 0.27
CA ARG A 138 -4.38 12.85 0.57
C ARG A 138 -4.65 12.02 1.83
N PRO A 139 -4.15 10.79 1.88
CA PRO A 139 -3.47 10.08 0.79
C PRO A 139 -4.42 9.72 -0.36
N GLN A 140 -3.86 9.47 -1.54
CA GLN A 140 -4.58 8.86 -2.65
C GLN A 140 -4.57 7.35 -2.44
N LEU A 141 -5.75 6.72 -2.41
CA LEU A 141 -5.87 5.29 -2.11
C LEU A 141 -6.28 4.49 -3.34
N ALA A 142 -5.60 3.37 -3.55
CA ALA A 142 -6.00 2.39 -4.56
C ALA A 142 -5.88 0.97 -4.02
N SER A 143 -6.81 0.10 -4.38
CA SER A 143 -6.57 -1.34 -4.29
C SER A 143 -6.34 -1.92 -5.68
N VAL A 144 -5.39 -2.86 -5.79
CA VAL A 144 -4.94 -3.42 -7.06
C VAL A 144 -5.17 -4.92 -7.07
N ARG A 145 -5.69 -5.44 -8.19
CA ARG A 145 -5.93 -6.87 -8.37
C ARG A 145 -4.62 -7.66 -8.28
N PRO A 146 -4.63 -8.82 -7.63
CA PRO A 146 -3.49 -9.74 -7.68
C PRO A 146 -3.19 -10.22 -9.11
N ASN A 147 -1.94 -10.48 -9.39
CA ASN A 147 -1.44 -11.03 -10.66
C ASN A 147 -1.66 -10.13 -11.90
N VAL A 148 -1.88 -8.84 -11.73
CA VAL A 148 -1.93 -7.86 -12.83
C VAL A 148 -0.64 -7.04 -12.95
N LEU A 149 0.20 -7.04 -11.91
CA LEU A 149 1.47 -6.34 -11.86
C LEU A 149 2.63 -7.34 -11.83
N SER A 150 3.79 -6.93 -12.37
CA SER A 150 5.02 -7.72 -12.34
C SER A 150 5.80 -7.45 -11.06
N ILE A 151 6.52 -8.47 -10.57
CA ILE A 151 7.54 -8.28 -9.54
C ILE A 151 8.86 -8.07 -10.28
N GLU A 152 9.43 -6.89 -10.12
CA GLU A 152 10.70 -6.53 -10.74
C GLU A 152 11.77 -6.35 -9.66
N GLN A 153 12.96 -6.84 -9.95
CA GLN A 153 14.12 -6.58 -9.13
C GLN A 153 14.53 -5.12 -9.30
N ALA A 154 14.53 -4.37 -8.22
CA ALA A 154 15.06 -3.02 -8.25
C ALA A 154 16.58 -3.06 -8.50
N GLY A 155 17.10 -2.01 -9.13
CA GLY A 155 18.53 -1.79 -9.20
C GLY A 155 19.17 -1.78 -7.80
N GLN A 156 20.50 -1.78 -7.74
CA GLN A 156 21.22 -1.82 -6.46
C GLN A 156 20.76 -0.67 -5.55
N LYS A 157 20.11 -1.01 -4.45
CA LYS A 157 19.62 -0.09 -3.42
C LYS A 157 20.14 -0.50 -2.05
N ASP A 158 20.22 0.45 -1.14
CA ASP A 158 20.54 0.20 0.25
C ASP A 158 19.49 -0.70 0.91
N LYS A 159 19.88 -1.35 1.99
CA LYS A 159 18.92 -2.12 2.79
C LYS A 159 17.83 -1.20 3.34
N PRO A 160 16.56 -1.65 3.37
CA PRO A 160 15.48 -0.84 3.92
C PRO A 160 15.68 -0.55 5.40
N MET A 161 15.35 0.65 5.83
CA MET A 161 15.29 0.98 7.26
C MET A 161 14.03 0.36 7.87
N ILE A 162 14.18 -0.35 8.98
CA ILE A 162 13.06 -0.98 9.68
C ILE A 162 12.74 -0.19 10.94
N PHE A 163 11.51 0.31 11.05
CA PHE A 163 10.99 1.02 12.20
C PHE A 163 9.97 0.14 12.94
N LEU A 164 10.28 -0.26 14.17
CA LEU A 164 9.33 -0.93 15.04
C LEU A 164 8.39 0.12 15.66
N GLU A 165 7.11 -0.03 15.42
CA GLU A 165 6.08 0.88 15.91
C GLU A 165 5.41 0.31 17.15
N SER A 166 5.28 1.13 18.20
CA SER A 166 4.60 0.77 19.44
C SER A 166 3.39 1.66 19.70
N GLY A 167 2.47 1.22 20.56
CA GLY A 167 1.31 2.01 20.95
C GLY A 167 0.25 2.18 19.87
N MET A 168 0.22 1.28 18.87
CA MET A 168 -0.78 1.30 17.81
C MET A 168 -2.15 0.79 18.28
N PHE A 169 -2.18 0.07 19.41
CA PHE A 169 -3.41 -0.33 20.09
C PHE A 169 -3.61 0.56 21.32
N THR A 170 -4.79 1.14 21.44
CA THR A 170 -5.29 1.70 22.71
C THR A 170 -6.23 0.67 23.31
N HIS A 171 -5.88 0.18 24.48
CA HIS A 171 -6.79 -0.58 25.31
C HIS A 171 -7.87 0.34 25.88
#